data_1b44682c2212b90e3b5c855c2519afcb
#
_entry.id   1b44682c2212b90e3b5c855c2519afcb
#
_cell.length_a   1.000
_cell.length_b   1.000
_cell.length_c   1.000
_cell.angle_alpha   90.00
_cell.angle_beta   90.00
_cell.angle_gamma   90.00
#
_symmetry.space_group_name_H-M   'P 1'
#
loop_
_entity.id
_entity.type
_entity.pdbx_description
1 polymer ?
#
loop_
_entity_poly.entity_id
_entity_poly.type
_entity_poly.pdbx_seq_one_letter_code
_entity_poly.pdbx_strand_id
1 'polypeptide(L)'
;MAISDLTSKALDKARQYAERGSAELHYLQKMISSGAFGLEPPQNFVALAADVRRWGEIGMIPALNARRNPHRTAIIDDEGTMTFAELNNAVNATANGLLAMGVKGGDGVAILARNHRWFLIANYACGRVGARIILLNTEFSGPQIRDVAAREGGKVIIYDDEYAEAVQLADAPLGKLRGLGTNPDGDGPSGSTDETLAELIARSSTAPAPQATKRSSIIILTSGTTGTPKGANRHAPPTLAPIGGVLSHVPFKSGEVTALPSPMFHALGYLHATIAMTLGSTLVLHRRFKPATVLEDVAKHKVTAIVVVPVMLSRMLDAYEAMDTKPDMSSLRIVFVSGSQLGAELATRAMRNLGPVIYNLYGSTEIAFVSIARPQDLKKNPATVGPLIRGVKVKILDEHGQEVSQGKVGRIFVGNFFPFEGYTGGGGKEIIEGLMSSGDVGFFDDDGLLYVSGRDDEMIVSGGENVFPAEVEDLVSGHPDVIEATAIGVEDK
;
A
#
# COMPACT_ATOMS: atom_id res chain seq x y z
N MET A 1 29.74 19.27 29.25
CA MET A 1 29.37 18.18 28.32
C MET A 1 30.65 17.38 28.08
N ALA A 2 30.76 16.21 28.69
CA ALA A 2 32.02 15.47 28.77
C ALA A 2 32.35 14.79 27.42
N ILE A 3 33.67 14.63 27.14
CA ILE A 3 34.18 13.90 25.95
C ILE A 3 33.58 12.49 25.85
N SER A 4 33.23 11.87 26.97
CA SER A 4 32.51 10.58 27.05
C SER A 4 31.14 10.61 26.37
N ASP A 5 30.41 11.74 26.42
CA ASP A 5 29.06 11.88 25.86
C ASP A 5 29.10 12.05 24.32
N LEU A 6 30.14 12.70 23.81
CA LEU A 6 30.41 12.84 22.38
C LEU A 6 30.87 11.51 21.73
N THR A 7 31.69 10.74 22.47
CA THR A 7 32.14 9.42 22.00
C THR A 7 31.00 8.39 22.02
N SER A 8 30.11 8.41 23.02
CA SER A 8 28.92 7.57 23.08
C SER A 8 27.99 7.87 21.91
N LYS A 9 27.64 9.13 21.67
CA LYS A 9 26.80 9.54 20.54
C LYS A 9 27.39 9.18 19.16
N ALA A 10 28.71 9.29 19.03
CA ALA A 10 29.39 8.90 17.79
C ALA A 10 29.35 7.38 17.56
N LEU A 11 29.54 6.59 18.62
CA LEU A 11 29.42 5.13 18.59
C LEU A 11 28.00 4.68 18.27
N ASP A 12 27.00 5.29 18.89
CA ASP A 12 25.58 5.00 18.63
C ASP A 12 25.20 5.30 17.18
N LYS A 13 25.68 6.42 16.64
CA LYS A 13 25.47 6.79 15.25
C LYS A 13 26.17 5.82 14.28
N ALA A 14 27.39 5.41 14.58
CA ALA A 14 28.11 4.41 13.79
C ALA A 14 27.39 3.05 13.82
N ARG A 15 26.84 2.64 14.97
CA ARG A 15 26.05 1.43 15.12
C ARG A 15 24.76 1.48 14.30
N GLN A 16 24.06 2.61 14.31
CA GLN A 16 22.87 2.83 13.49
C GLN A 16 23.16 2.73 11.99
N TYR A 17 24.29 3.31 11.52
CA TYR A 17 24.70 3.18 10.12
C TYR A 17 25.06 1.74 9.74
N ALA A 18 25.72 1.00 10.62
CA ALA A 18 26.04 -0.41 10.39
C ALA A 18 24.78 -1.29 10.35
N GLU A 19 23.85 -1.09 11.28
CA GLU A 19 22.54 -1.79 11.30
C GLU A 19 21.74 -1.51 10.03
N ARG A 20 21.67 -0.24 9.60
CA ARG A 20 21.03 0.15 8.35
C ARG A 20 21.69 -0.49 7.14
N GLY A 21 23.01 -0.42 7.01
CA GLY A 21 23.74 -1.06 5.92
C GLY A 21 23.52 -2.56 5.85
N SER A 22 23.47 -3.23 7.01
CA SER A 22 23.17 -4.66 7.12
C SER A 22 21.74 -5.00 6.69
N ALA A 23 20.75 -4.13 7.01
CA ALA A 23 19.37 -4.31 6.58
C ALA A 23 19.21 -4.09 5.07
N GLU A 24 19.81 -3.03 4.50
CA GLU A 24 19.78 -2.76 3.07
C GLU A 24 20.42 -3.90 2.24
N LEU A 25 21.57 -4.45 2.72
CA LEU A 25 22.19 -5.61 2.07
C LEU A 25 21.27 -6.84 2.10
N HIS A 26 20.60 -7.10 3.22
CA HIS A 26 19.62 -8.17 3.34
C HIS A 26 18.44 -7.96 2.37
N TYR A 27 17.91 -6.73 2.27
CA TYR A 27 16.84 -6.42 1.35
C TYR A 27 17.25 -6.61 -0.11
N LEU A 28 18.47 -6.18 -0.46
CA LEU A 28 19.02 -6.41 -1.80
C LEU A 28 19.12 -7.91 -2.12
N GLN A 29 19.60 -8.74 -1.17
CA GLN A 29 19.64 -10.18 -1.33
C GLN A 29 18.24 -10.77 -1.55
N LYS A 30 17.23 -10.30 -0.82
CA LYS A 30 15.84 -10.75 -1.00
C LYS A 30 15.25 -10.31 -2.34
N MET A 31 15.53 -9.12 -2.80
CA MET A 31 15.13 -8.65 -4.13
C MET A 31 15.81 -9.46 -5.25
N ILE A 32 17.08 -9.81 -5.10
CA ILE A 32 17.77 -10.70 -6.04
C ILE A 32 17.14 -12.09 -6.03
N SER A 33 16.92 -12.70 -4.86
CA SER A 33 16.35 -14.03 -4.73
C SER A 33 14.88 -14.13 -5.17
N SER A 34 14.14 -13.02 -5.14
CA SER A 34 12.79 -12.93 -5.70
C SER A 34 12.78 -12.78 -7.23
N GLY A 35 13.91 -12.49 -7.84
CA GLY A 35 14.04 -12.24 -9.27
C GLY A 35 13.75 -10.79 -9.68
N ALA A 36 13.61 -9.85 -8.72
CA ALA A 36 13.47 -8.43 -9.02
C ALA A 36 14.70 -7.90 -9.79
N PHE A 37 15.87 -8.42 -9.44
CA PHE A 37 17.12 -8.23 -10.17
C PHE A 37 17.62 -9.59 -10.62
N GLY A 38 17.32 -9.97 -11.87
CA GLY A 38 17.80 -11.22 -12.46
C GLY A 38 19.28 -11.15 -12.88
N LEU A 39 19.81 -12.28 -13.37
CA LEU A 39 21.07 -12.31 -14.11
C LEU A 39 20.86 -11.64 -15.46
N GLU A 40 21.00 -10.32 -15.47
CA GLU A 40 20.79 -9.52 -16.67
C GLU A 40 22.11 -9.19 -17.35
N PRO A 41 22.10 -9.02 -18.68
CA PRO A 41 23.24 -8.46 -19.38
C PRO A 41 23.67 -7.11 -18.78
N PRO A 42 24.97 -6.82 -18.67
CA PRO A 42 25.46 -5.59 -18.05
C PRO A 42 24.84 -4.30 -18.61
N GLN A 43 24.48 -4.29 -19.91
CA GLN A 43 23.79 -3.18 -20.55
C GLN A 43 22.43 -2.84 -19.93
N ASN A 44 21.72 -3.84 -19.39
CA ASN A 44 20.42 -3.61 -18.74
C ASN A 44 20.58 -2.89 -17.39
N PHE A 45 21.66 -3.14 -16.65
CA PHE A 45 21.98 -2.39 -15.44
C PHE A 45 22.32 -0.92 -15.76
N VAL A 46 23.05 -0.67 -16.85
CA VAL A 46 23.35 0.70 -17.31
C VAL A 46 22.06 1.41 -17.70
N ALA A 47 21.18 0.73 -18.44
CA ALA A 47 19.87 1.26 -18.83
C ALA A 47 18.97 1.52 -17.62
N LEU A 48 18.96 0.62 -16.63
CA LEU A 48 18.23 0.81 -15.37
C LEU A 48 18.71 2.06 -14.62
N ALA A 49 20.02 2.21 -14.46
CA ALA A 49 20.60 3.38 -13.80
C ALA A 49 20.26 4.69 -14.56
N ALA A 50 20.28 4.65 -15.89
CA ALA A 50 19.88 5.78 -16.73
C ALA A 50 18.39 6.13 -16.55
N ASP A 51 17.50 5.14 -16.48
CA ASP A 51 16.06 5.37 -16.28
C ASP A 51 15.74 5.87 -14.87
N VAL A 52 16.39 5.32 -13.84
CA VAL A 52 16.27 5.83 -12.46
C VAL A 52 16.74 7.28 -12.41
N ARG A 53 17.86 7.61 -13.06
CA ARG A 53 18.33 9.01 -13.17
C ARG A 53 17.34 9.89 -13.90
N ARG A 54 16.71 9.37 -14.96
CA ARG A 54 15.80 10.12 -15.84
C ARG A 54 14.45 10.37 -15.21
N TRP A 55 13.83 9.34 -14.60
CA TRP A 55 12.43 9.35 -14.18
C TRP A 55 12.17 8.96 -12.72
N GLY A 56 13.23 8.67 -11.94
CA GLY A 56 13.09 8.18 -10.57
C GLY A 56 12.59 6.75 -10.48
N GLU A 57 12.38 6.33 -9.27
CA GLU A 57 12.04 4.96 -8.89
C GLU A 57 10.65 4.54 -9.40
N ILE A 58 9.72 5.49 -9.48
CA ILE A 58 8.35 5.23 -9.94
C ILE A 58 8.31 5.19 -11.47
N GLY A 59 8.81 6.22 -12.13
CA GLY A 59 8.68 6.38 -13.59
C GLY A 59 9.46 5.36 -14.41
N MET A 60 10.49 4.72 -13.82
CA MET A 60 11.35 3.75 -14.51
C MET A 60 10.72 2.35 -14.63
N ILE A 61 9.78 1.97 -13.74
CA ILE A 61 9.26 0.59 -13.63
C ILE A 61 8.70 0.05 -14.97
N PRO A 62 7.83 0.76 -15.70
CA PRO A 62 7.33 0.27 -16.98
C PRO A 62 8.43 0.09 -18.05
N ALA A 63 9.43 0.99 -18.07
CA ALA A 63 10.55 0.88 -19.03
C ALA A 63 11.43 -0.33 -18.75
N LEU A 64 11.70 -0.63 -17.49
CA LEU A 64 12.43 -1.82 -17.04
C LEU A 64 11.77 -3.09 -17.58
N ASN A 65 10.46 -3.23 -17.33
CA ASN A 65 9.72 -4.43 -17.72
C ASN A 65 9.49 -4.54 -19.24
N ALA A 66 9.29 -3.43 -19.91
CA ALA A 66 9.19 -3.41 -21.37
C ALA A 66 10.49 -3.85 -22.07
N ARG A 67 11.66 -3.60 -21.46
CA ARG A 67 12.94 -4.13 -21.95
C ARG A 67 13.11 -5.63 -21.65
N ARG A 68 12.71 -6.06 -20.46
CA ARG A 68 12.88 -7.46 -20.03
C ARG A 68 11.93 -8.40 -20.71
N ASN A 69 10.67 -8.04 -20.75
CA ASN A 69 9.57 -8.91 -21.17
C ASN A 69 8.49 -8.10 -21.94
N PRO A 70 8.80 -7.51 -23.10
CA PRO A 70 7.89 -6.59 -23.79
C PRO A 70 6.51 -7.18 -24.08
N HIS A 71 6.46 -8.45 -24.47
CA HIS A 71 5.24 -9.15 -24.89
C HIS A 71 4.50 -9.85 -23.74
N ARG A 72 5.06 -9.83 -22.52
CA ARG A 72 4.40 -10.40 -21.38
C ARG A 72 3.25 -9.51 -20.95
N THR A 73 2.14 -10.14 -20.53
CA THR A 73 0.99 -9.44 -19.96
C THR A 73 1.40 -8.74 -18.66
N ALA A 74 1.22 -7.43 -18.61
CA ALA A 74 1.42 -6.59 -17.42
C ALA A 74 0.13 -6.49 -16.60
N ILE A 75 -1.01 -6.31 -17.26
CA ILE A 75 -2.30 -6.03 -16.66
C ILE A 75 -3.37 -6.90 -17.33
N ILE A 76 -4.25 -7.44 -16.52
CA ILE A 76 -5.54 -8.01 -16.90
C ILE A 76 -6.58 -7.23 -16.13
N ASP A 77 -7.50 -6.56 -16.83
CA ASP A 77 -8.60 -5.81 -16.22
C ASP A 77 -9.88 -5.94 -17.05
N ASP A 78 -10.91 -5.17 -16.71
CA ASP A 78 -12.22 -5.21 -17.39
C ASP A 78 -12.14 -4.83 -18.87
N GLU A 79 -11.07 -4.15 -19.32
CA GLU A 79 -10.80 -3.85 -20.74
C GLU A 79 -9.96 -4.94 -21.46
N GLY A 80 -9.62 -6.04 -20.78
CA GLY A 80 -8.83 -7.13 -21.31
C GLY A 80 -7.35 -7.09 -20.89
N THR A 81 -6.46 -7.55 -21.75
CA THR A 81 -5.03 -7.64 -21.45
C THR A 81 -4.24 -6.45 -21.99
N MET A 82 -3.17 -6.09 -21.28
CA MET A 82 -2.17 -5.10 -21.71
C MET A 82 -0.78 -5.66 -21.46
N THR A 83 0.10 -5.60 -22.44
CA THR A 83 1.50 -6.01 -22.31
C THR A 83 2.37 -4.94 -21.66
N PHE A 84 3.58 -5.29 -21.23
CA PHE A 84 4.53 -4.30 -20.70
C PHE A 84 4.98 -3.28 -21.76
N ALA A 85 5.08 -3.68 -23.04
CA ALA A 85 5.40 -2.74 -24.12
C ALA A 85 4.28 -1.72 -24.32
N GLU A 86 3.02 -2.18 -24.37
CA GLU A 86 1.85 -1.31 -24.49
C GLU A 86 1.73 -0.35 -23.28
N LEU A 87 1.88 -0.87 -22.07
CA LEU A 87 1.89 -0.05 -20.84
C LEU A 87 2.97 1.03 -20.90
N ASN A 88 4.21 0.66 -21.29
CA ASN A 88 5.31 1.60 -21.38
C ASN A 88 5.07 2.71 -22.41
N ASN A 89 4.48 2.35 -23.57
CA ASN A 89 4.13 3.31 -24.62
C ASN A 89 3.01 4.25 -24.16
N ALA A 90 1.97 3.72 -23.53
CA ALA A 90 0.88 4.52 -22.95
C ALA A 90 1.38 5.49 -21.88
N VAL A 91 2.28 5.04 -21.02
CA VAL A 91 2.92 5.87 -19.99
C VAL A 91 3.77 6.99 -20.60
N ASN A 92 4.54 6.70 -21.69
CA ASN A 92 5.28 7.74 -22.39
C ASN A 92 4.35 8.79 -23.00
N ALA A 93 3.31 8.33 -23.72
CA ALA A 93 2.36 9.23 -24.36
C ALA A 93 1.63 10.10 -23.32
N THR A 94 1.16 9.52 -22.23
CA THR A 94 0.52 10.28 -21.15
C THR A 94 1.49 11.29 -20.51
N ALA A 95 2.74 10.90 -20.27
CA ALA A 95 3.75 11.83 -19.72
C ALA A 95 4.02 13.00 -20.66
N ASN A 96 4.17 12.74 -21.97
CA ASN A 96 4.35 13.78 -22.98
C ASN A 96 3.10 14.67 -23.11
N GLY A 97 1.91 14.08 -23.00
CA GLY A 97 0.64 14.84 -22.96
C GLY A 97 0.54 15.76 -21.75
N LEU A 98 0.87 15.28 -20.55
CA LEU A 98 0.90 16.11 -19.32
C LEU A 98 1.91 17.26 -19.42
N LEU A 99 3.09 17.00 -20.00
CA LEU A 99 4.08 18.05 -20.26
C LEU A 99 3.55 19.10 -21.26
N ALA A 100 2.83 18.68 -22.31
CA ALA A 100 2.21 19.58 -23.28
C ALA A 100 1.07 20.41 -22.66
N MET A 101 0.35 19.89 -21.66
CA MET A 101 -0.60 20.62 -20.84
C MET A 101 0.06 21.64 -19.90
N GLY A 102 1.39 21.62 -19.77
CA GLY A 102 2.15 22.54 -18.92
C GLY A 102 2.49 22.03 -17.53
N VAL A 103 2.26 20.73 -17.24
CA VAL A 103 2.68 20.09 -15.97
C VAL A 103 4.19 20.09 -15.87
N LYS A 104 4.72 20.48 -14.73
CA LYS A 104 6.15 20.55 -14.42
C LYS A 104 6.52 19.65 -13.26
N GLY A 105 7.79 19.29 -13.14
CA GLY A 105 8.29 18.56 -11.98
C GLY A 105 7.97 19.27 -10.67
N GLY A 106 7.30 18.55 -9.76
CA GLY A 106 6.82 19.06 -8.47
C GLY A 106 5.38 19.61 -8.47
N ASP A 107 4.75 19.76 -9.63
CA ASP A 107 3.31 20.10 -9.69
C ASP A 107 2.46 18.93 -9.17
N GLY A 108 1.35 19.25 -8.52
CA GLY A 108 0.39 18.25 -8.05
C GLY A 108 -0.45 17.69 -9.19
N VAL A 109 -0.54 16.37 -9.29
CA VAL A 109 -1.51 15.68 -10.14
C VAL A 109 -2.33 14.75 -9.25
N ALA A 110 -3.62 15.03 -9.15
CA ALA A 110 -4.55 14.22 -8.36
C ALA A 110 -5.10 13.08 -9.22
N ILE A 111 -5.20 11.90 -8.62
CA ILE A 111 -5.76 10.70 -9.26
C ILE A 111 -6.93 10.22 -8.40
N LEU A 112 -8.13 10.24 -8.98
CA LEU A 112 -9.39 9.75 -8.41
C LEU A 112 -9.92 8.62 -9.30
N ALA A 113 -9.40 7.42 -9.09
CA ALA A 113 -9.70 6.30 -9.96
C ALA A 113 -9.72 4.98 -9.18
N ARG A 114 -10.50 4.03 -9.67
CA ARG A 114 -10.54 2.65 -9.18
C ARG A 114 -9.36 1.84 -9.70
N ASN A 115 -9.34 0.53 -9.39
CA ASN A 115 -8.28 -0.38 -9.82
C ASN A 115 -8.47 -0.80 -11.28
N HIS A 116 -7.71 -0.20 -12.19
CA HIS A 116 -7.62 -0.54 -13.61
C HIS A 116 -6.36 0.06 -14.24
N ARG A 117 -6.10 -0.26 -15.52
CA ARG A 117 -4.91 0.20 -16.25
C ARG A 117 -4.68 1.71 -16.23
N TRP A 118 -5.73 2.51 -16.29
CA TRP A 118 -5.62 3.97 -16.36
C TRP A 118 -5.04 4.58 -15.09
N PHE A 119 -5.32 4.01 -13.91
CA PHE A 119 -4.66 4.39 -12.66
C PHE A 119 -3.14 4.20 -12.75
N LEU A 120 -2.69 3.03 -13.22
CA LEU A 120 -1.26 2.72 -13.33
C LEU A 120 -0.58 3.58 -14.41
N ILE A 121 -1.23 3.80 -15.55
CA ILE A 121 -0.72 4.68 -16.60
C ILE A 121 -0.53 6.10 -16.08
N ALA A 122 -1.55 6.67 -15.43
CA ALA A 122 -1.49 7.99 -14.81
C ALA A 122 -0.38 8.10 -13.77
N ASN A 123 -0.31 7.12 -12.85
CA ASN A 123 0.70 7.07 -11.79
C ASN A 123 2.14 7.07 -12.36
N TYR A 124 2.42 6.19 -13.31
CA TYR A 124 3.77 6.10 -13.90
C TYR A 124 4.11 7.29 -14.80
N ALA A 125 3.12 7.86 -15.48
CA ALA A 125 3.30 9.08 -16.27
C ALA A 125 3.67 10.27 -15.36
N CYS A 126 2.99 10.43 -14.23
CA CYS A 126 3.35 11.40 -13.20
C CYS A 126 4.77 11.17 -12.67
N GLY A 127 5.16 9.90 -12.48
CA GLY A 127 6.54 9.52 -12.15
C GLY A 127 7.55 10.05 -13.17
N ARG A 128 7.27 9.91 -14.48
CA ARG A 128 8.15 10.38 -15.57
C ARG A 128 8.24 11.89 -15.69
N VAL A 129 7.17 12.60 -15.36
CA VAL A 129 7.16 14.07 -15.32
C VAL A 129 7.88 14.59 -14.07
N GLY A 130 7.99 13.78 -13.02
CA GLY A 130 8.47 14.19 -11.70
C GLY A 130 7.41 14.96 -10.93
N ALA A 131 6.15 14.70 -11.20
CA ALA A 131 5.02 15.33 -10.53
C ALA A 131 4.81 14.76 -9.12
N ARG A 132 4.12 15.49 -8.29
CA ARG A 132 3.62 15.05 -7.00
C ARG A 132 2.27 14.37 -7.19
N ILE A 133 2.19 13.08 -6.90
CA ILE A 133 1.02 12.24 -7.11
C ILE A 133 0.14 12.32 -5.87
N ILE A 134 -1.10 12.78 -6.02
CA ILE A 134 -2.07 12.93 -4.94
C ILE A 134 -3.13 11.84 -5.15
N LEU A 135 -3.13 10.81 -4.32
CA LEU A 135 -4.06 9.68 -4.43
C LEU A 135 -5.34 10.00 -3.66
N LEU A 136 -6.41 10.32 -4.39
CA LEU A 136 -7.72 10.64 -3.80
C LEU A 136 -8.51 9.36 -3.52
N ASN A 137 -9.17 9.33 -2.35
CA ASN A 137 -10.08 8.25 -2.03
C ASN A 137 -11.37 8.37 -2.85
N THR A 138 -11.82 7.27 -3.44
CA THR A 138 -13.04 7.18 -4.25
C THR A 138 -14.33 7.44 -3.46
N GLU A 139 -14.27 7.43 -2.13
CA GLU A 139 -15.38 7.75 -1.24
C GLU A 139 -15.43 9.24 -0.84
N PHE A 140 -14.51 10.08 -1.35
CA PHE A 140 -14.53 11.49 -1.04
C PHE A 140 -15.70 12.20 -1.69
N SER A 141 -16.37 13.05 -0.90
CA SER A 141 -17.36 14.00 -1.41
C SER A 141 -16.69 15.09 -2.25
N GLY A 142 -17.46 15.76 -3.11
CA GLY A 142 -16.97 16.87 -3.92
C GLY A 142 -16.26 17.97 -3.11
N PRO A 143 -16.79 18.45 -1.97
CA PRO A 143 -16.09 19.39 -1.09
C PRO A 143 -14.73 18.84 -0.57
N GLN A 144 -14.65 17.56 -0.20
CA GLN A 144 -13.40 16.96 0.24
C GLN A 144 -12.36 16.89 -0.89
N ILE A 145 -12.79 16.54 -2.10
CA ILE A 145 -11.93 16.52 -3.30
C ILE A 145 -11.38 17.92 -3.56
N ARG A 146 -12.24 18.96 -3.54
CA ARG A 146 -11.84 20.36 -3.70
C ARG A 146 -10.79 20.77 -2.67
N ASP A 147 -11.07 20.53 -1.39
CA ASP A 147 -10.23 20.99 -0.29
C ASP A 147 -8.87 20.28 -0.28
N VAL A 148 -8.85 18.98 -0.57
CA VAL A 148 -7.61 18.20 -0.70
C VAL A 148 -6.82 18.63 -1.93
N ALA A 149 -7.46 18.77 -3.10
CA ALA A 149 -6.79 19.19 -4.33
C ALA A 149 -6.15 20.58 -4.16
N ALA A 150 -6.87 21.52 -3.55
CA ALA A 150 -6.36 22.87 -3.26
C ALA A 150 -5.19 22.85 -2.27
N ARG A 151 -5.33 22.16 -1.14
CA ARG A 151 -4.28 22.05 -0.10
C ARG A 151 -3.00 21.42 -0.64
N GLU A 152 -3.16 20.35 -1.43
CA GLU A 152 -2.01 19.62 -2.00
C GLU A 152 -1.52 20.23 -3.32
N GLY A 153 -2.10 21.34 -3.78
CA GLY A 153 -1.67 22.06 -4.99
C GLY A 153 -1.87 21.25 -6.26
N GLY A 154 -2.99 20.56 -6.37
CA GLY A 154 -3.41 19.82 -7.57
C GLY A 154 -3.60 20.76 -8.75
N LYS A 155 -2.83 20.57 -9.82
CA LYS A 155 -2.95 21.35 -11.06
C LYS A 155 -3.69 20.61 -12.15
N VAL A 156 -3.65 19.28 -12.11
CA VAL A 156 -4.42 18.38 -12.96
C VAL A 156 -5.17 17.41 -12.08
N ILE A 157 -6.39 17.05 -12.46
CA ILE A 157 -7.16 15.97 -11.84
C ILE A 157 -7.44 14.92 -12.91
N ILE A 158 -6.99 13.68 -12.67
CA ILE A 158 -7.29 12.52 -13.50
C ILE A 158 -8.32 11.70 -12.73
N TYR A 159 -9.48 11.43 -13.34
CA TYR A 159 -10.61 10.83 -12.62
C TYR A 159 -11.39 9.86 -13.51
N ASP A 160 -12.06 8.86 -12.89
CA ASP A 160 -13.00 8.00 -13.60
C ASP A 160 -14.35 8.71 -13.78
N ASP A 161 -15.00 8.47 -14.92
CA ASP A 161 -16.21 9.15 -15.35
C ASP A 161 -17.34 9.15 -14.28
N GLU A 162 -17.41 8.13 -13.44
CA GLU A 162 -18.36 8.05 -12.30
C GLU A 162 -18.17 9.17 -11.26
N TYR A 163 -17.02 9.86 -11.24
CA TYR A 163 -16.72 10.97 -10.31
C TYR A 163 -16.83 12.35 -10.96
N ALA A 164 -17.33 12.44 -12.19
CA ALA A 164 -17.38 13.68 -12.96
C ALA A 164 -18.08 14.82 -12.21
N GLU A 165 -19.21 14.55 -11.58
CA GLU A 165 -19.95 15.54 -10.77
C GLU A 165 -19.12 15.99 -9.54
N ALA A 166 -18.54 15.04 -8.83
CA ALA A 166 -17.79 15.32 -7.61
C ALA A 166 -16.53 16.17 -7.87
N VAL A 167 -15.85 15.99 -9.01
CA VAL A 167 -14.64 16.76 -9.36
C VAL A 167 -14.94 18.14 -9.91
N GLN A 168 -16.20 18.48 -10.25
CA GLN A 168 -16.55 19.81 -10.77
C GLN A 168 -16.24 20.92 -9.76
N LEU A 169 -16.36 20.64 -8.46
CA LEU A 169 -16.09 21.60 -7.40
C LEU A 169 -14.61 21.91 -7.19
N ALA A 170 -13.71 21.05 -7.68
CA ALA A 170 -12.28 21.22 -7.53
C ALA A 170 -11.69 22.03 -8.67
N ASP A 171 -10.82 22.99 -8.35
CA ASP A 171 -10.03 23.72 -9.32
C ASP A 171 -8.85 22.88 -9.81
N ALA A 172 -8.62 22.88 -11.13
CA ALA A 172 -7.51 22.21 -11.77
C ALA A 172 -7.00 23.11 -12.91
N PRO A 173 -6.11 24.07 -12.61
CA PRO A 173 -5.76 25.13 -13.54
C PRO A 173 -5.10 24.67 -14.85
N LEU A 174 -4.56 23.47 -14.91
CA LEU A 174 -4.03 22.86 -16.13
C LEU A 174 -5.00 21.86 -16.78
N GLY A 175 -6.17 21.64 -16.19
CA GLY A 175 -7.23 20.82 -16.76
C GLY A 175 -7.57 19.57 -15.99
N LYS A 176 -8.63 18.92 -16.45
CA LYS A 176 -9.13 17.64 -15.94
C LYS A 176 -9.07 16.61 -17.06
N LEU A 177 -8.80 15.36 -16.72
CA LEU A 177 -8.72 14.25 -17.65
C LEU A 177 -9.54 13.08 -17.11
N ARG A 178 -10.31 12.43 -17.97
CA ARG A 178 -11.01 11.19 -17.60
C ARG A 178 -10.07 10.00 -17.77
N GLY A 179 -9.87 9.23 -16.72
CA GLY A 179 -9.12 7.96 -16.78
C GLY A 179 -9.91 6.92 -17.56
N LEU A 180 -11.04 6.50 -16.99
CA LEU A 180 -12.01 5.65 -17.69
C LEU A 180 -13.14 6.53 -18.22
N GLY A 181 -13.29 6.59 -19.53
CA GLY A 181 -14.25 7.47 -20.21
C GLY A 181 -15.66 6.92 -20.30
N THR A 182 -15.92 5.73 -19.76
CA THR A 182 -17.25 5.12 -19.67
C THR A 182 -17.43 4.51 -18.31
N ASN A 183 -18.64 4.57 -17.78
CA ASN A 183 -19.00 3.87 -16.55
C ASN A 183 -19.70 2.55 -16.91
N PRO A 184 -18.98 1.39 -16.99
CA PRO A 184 -19.59 0.13 -17.41
C PRO A 184 -20.62 -0.41 -16.41
N ASP A 185 -20.64 0.09 -15.18
CA ASP A 185 -21.61 -0.29 -14.13
C ASP A 185 -22.69 0.78 -13.93
N GLY A 186 -22.71 1.85 -14.72
CA GLY A 186 -23.53 3.02 -14.49
C GLY A 186 -24.57 3.31 -15.55
N ASP A 187 -25.40 4.30 -15.27
CA ASP A 187 -26.57 4.73 -16.07
C ASP A 187 -26.17 5.55 -17.34
N GLY A 188 -25.01 5.28 -17.91
CA GLY A 188 -24.51 5.96 -19.11
C GLY A 188 -23.38 6.96 -18.85
N PRO A 189 -22.95 7.71 -19.87
CA PRO A 189 -21.87 8.70 -19.74
C PRO A 189 -22.30 9.83 -18.79
N SER A 190 -21.36 10.32 -17.98
CA SER A 190 -21.58 11.41 -17.00
C SER A 190 -21.95 12.77 -17.62
N GLY A 191 -21.90 12.88 -18.94
CA GLY A 191 -22.04 14.16 -19.64
C GLY A 191 -20.79 15.05 -19.58
N SER A 192 -19.70 14.59 -18.95
CA SER A 192 -18.42 15.31 -18.96
C SER A 192 -17.84 15.39 -20.36
N THR A 193 -17.35 16.57 -20.73
CA THR A 193 -16.65 16.84 -22.00
C THR A 193 -15.12 16.86 -21.82
N ASP A 194 -14.60 16.56 -20.62
CA ASP A 194 -13.17 16.51 -20.40
C ASP A 194 -12.52 15.42 -21.27
N GLU A 195 -11.33 15.69 -21.79
CA GLU A 195 -10.55 14.76 -22.60
C GLU A 195 -10.26 13.46 -21.81
N THR A 196 -10.31 12.32 -22.48
CA THR A 196 -9.92 11.04 -21.87
C THR A 196 -8.42 10.82 -21.98
N LEU A 197 -7.87 9.99 -21.07
CA LEU A 197 -6.47 9.54 -21.20
C LEU A 197 -6.22 8.80 -22.52
N ALA A 198 -7.21 8.08 -23.03
CA ALA A 198 -7.10 7.40 -24.33
C ALA A 198 -6.94 8.40 -25.48
N GLU A 199 -7.72 9.49 -25.50
CA GLU A 199 -7.59 10.58 -26.48
C GLU A 199 -6.26 11.33 -26.34
N LEU A 200 -5.84 11.63 -25.10
CA LEU A 200 -4.54 12.22 -24.81
C LEU A 200 -3.39 11.36 -25.36
N ILE A 201 -3.44 10.05 -25.13
CA ILE A 201 -2.45 9.08 -25.63
C ILE A 201 -2.43 9.07 -27.16
N ALA A 202 -3.60 9.04 -27.81
CA ALA A 202 -3.71 8.97 -29.26
C ALA A 202 -3.06 10.16 -29.98
N ARG A 203 -3.08 11.35 -29.35
CA ARG A 203 -2.47 12.58 -29.92
C ARG A 203 -1.05 12.86 -29.42
N SER A 204 -0.53 12.09 -28.49
CA SER A 204 0.76 12.34 -27.85
C SER A 204 1.85 11.39 -28.34
N SER A 205 3.11 11.84 -28.29
CA SER A 205 4.25 11.03 -28.68
C SER A 205 4.51 9.88 -27.70
N THR A 206 4.72 8.66 -28.22
CA THR A 206 5.15 7.49 -27.45
C THR A 206 6.65 7.44 -27.20
N ALA A 207 7.42 8.42 -27.73
CA ALA A 207 8.85 8.52 -27.47
C ALA A 207 9.10 8.70 -25.97
N PRO A 208 10.24 8.20 -25.46
CA PRO A 208 10.59 8.33 -24.05
C PRO A 208 10.51 9.79 -23.57
N ALA A 209 9.72 10.06 -22.54
CA ALA A 209 9.55 11.39 -21.96
C ALA A 209 10.92 11.99 -21.57
N PRO A 210 11.10 13.32 -21.60
CA PRO A 210 12.36 13.98 -21.19
C PRO A 210 12.73 13.66 -19.74
N GLN A 211 13.93 14.00 -19.34
CA GLN A 211 14.38 13.84 -17.94
C GLN A 211 13.54 14.73 -17.04
N ALA A 212 13.01 14.14 -15.96
CA ALA A 212 12.30 14.88 -14.93
C ALA A 212 13.22 15.88 -14.22
N THR A 213 12.71 17.08 -13.99
CA THR A 213 13.45 18.15 -13.27
C THR A 213 13.44 17.98 -11.75
N LYS A 214 12.48 17.21 -11.24
CA LYS A 214 12.33 16.83 -9.83
C LYS A 214 12.00 15.34 -9.71
N ARG A 215 12.29 14.75 -8.57
CA ARG A 215 11.78 13.41 -8.21
C ARG A 215 10.30 13.48 -7.92
N SER A 216 9.57 12.48 -8.38
CA SER A 216 8.18 12.32 -8.03
C SER A 216 8.03 11.93 -6.56
N SER A 217 6.98 12.41 -5.93
CA SER A 217 6.57 12.01 -4.58
C SER A 217 5.10 11.62 -4.57
N ILE A 218 4.70 10.85 -3.56
CA ILE A 218 3.34 10.34 -3.44
C ILE A 218 2.75 10.86 -2.15
N ILE A 219 1.53 11.34 -2.23
CA ILE A 219 0.70 11.73 -1.08
C ILE A 219 -0.42 10.70 -0.96
N ILE A 220 -0.34 9.90 0.08
CA ILE A 220 -1.41 8.98 0.49
C ILE A 220 -2.21 9.66 1.58
N LEU A 221 -3.52 9.73 1.40
CA LEU A 221 -4.41 10.40 2.33
C LEU A 221 -4.89 9.41 3.41
N THR A 222 -4.87 9.85 4.65
CA THR A 222 -5.41 9.11 5.79
C THR A 222 -6.78 9.66 6.16
N SER A 223 -7.70 8.78 6.51
CA SER A 223 -8.99 9.15 7.11
C SER A 223 -8.73 9.70 8.51
N GLY A 224 -8.54 11.00 8.63
CA GLY A 224 -8.49 11.65 9.96
C GLY A 224 -9.87 11.60 10.61
N THR A 225 -9.93 11.27 11.89
CA THR A 225 -11.16 11.25 12.71
C THR A 225 -11.83 12.62 12.86
N THR A 226 -11.21 13.70 12.37
CA THR A 226 -11.60 15.10 12.65
C THR A 226 -11.70 15.97 11.39
N GLY A 227 -12.30 15.53 10.28
CA GLY A 227 -12.58 16.44 9.15
C GLY A 227 -11.89 16.09 7.83
N THR A 228 -11.30 17.08 7.13
CA THR A 228 -10.66 16.88 5.84
C THR A 228 -9.47 15.91 5.94
N PRO A 229 -9.41 14.86 5.10
CA PRO A 229 -8.33 13.87 5.12
C PRO A 229 -6.95 14.49 5.01
N LYS A 230 -5.99 14.01 5.79
CA LYS A 230 -4.62 14.54 5.85
C LYS A 230 -3.69 13.69 5.02
N GLY A 231 -2.78 14.31 4.27
CA GLY A 231 -1.72 13.60 3.56
C GLY A 231 -0.57 13.24 4.51
N ALA A 232 -0.12 12.02 4.45
CA ALA A 232 1.10 11.60 5.13
C ALA A 232 2.32 11.99 4.28
N ASN A 233 3.17 12.84 4.83
CA ASN A 233 4.39 13.29 4.15
C ASN A 233 5.57 12.38 4.53
N ARG A 234 6.33 11.94 3.51
CA ARG A 234 7.53 11.13 3.68
C ARG A 234 8.60 11.56 2.69
N HIS A 235 9.69 12.12 3.17
CA HIS A 235 10.93 12.28 2.44
C HIS A 235 11.89 11.19 2.88
N ALA A 236 11.69 9.98 2.39
CA ALA A 236 12.58 8.90 2.73
C ALA A 236 13.93 9.06 2.00
N PRO A 237 15.05 8.87 2.71
CA PRO A 237 16.31 8.63 2.02
C PRO A 237 16.18 7.38 1.15
N PRO A 238 16.93 7.23 0.05
CA PRO A 238 16.90 6.04 -0.77
C PRO A 238 17.05 4.79 0.09
N THR A 239 16.04 3.90 0.06
CA THR A 239 16.02 2.65 0.83
C THR A 239 15.27 1.57 0.06
N LEU A 240 15.74 0.33 0.17
CA LEU A 240 15.07 -0.85 -0.36
C LEU A 240 13.99 -1.40 0.59
N ALA A 241 13.87 -0.81 1.79
CA ALA A 241 12.98 -1.30 2.85
C ALA A 241 11.52 -1.50 2.42
N PRO A 242 10.85 -0.62 1.63
CA PRO A 242 9.46 -0.82 1.25
C PRO A 242 9.19 -2.13 0.51
N ILE A 243 10.06 -2.50 -0.40
CA ILE A 243 9.95 -3.74 -1.17
C ILE A 243 10.68 -4.89 -0.48
N GLY A 244 11.94 -4.68 -0.12
CA GLY A 244 12.81 -5.70 0.49
C GLY A 244 12.31 -6.18 1.86
N GLY A 245 11.69 -5.31 2.64
CA GLY A 245 11.08 -5.66 3.92
C GLY A 245 9.96 -6.68 3.76
N VAL A 246 9.05 -6.44 2.82
CA VAL A 246 7.96 -7.39 2.48
C VAL A 246 8.55 -8.69 1.92
N LEU A 247 9.47 -8.62 0.95
CA LEU A 247 10.11 -9.78 0.34
C LEU A 247 10.94 -10.61 1.33
N SER A 248 11.30 -10.06 2.48
CA SER A 248 12.00 -10.80 3.54
C SER A 248 11.12 -11.82 4.25
N HIS A 249 9.81 -11.62 4.25
CA HIS A 249 8.82 -12.44 4.97
C HIS A 249 7.87 -13.16 4.00
N VAL A 250 7.59 -12.55 2.85
CA VAL A 250 6.59 -13.02 1.90
C VAL A 250 7.27 -13.46 0.60
N PRO A 251 7.07 -14.70 0.14
CA PRO A 251 7.80 -15.30 -0.98
C PRO A 251 7.23 -14.90 -2.35
N PHE A 252 7.02 -13.60 -2.60
CA PHE A 252 6.73 -13.09 -3.93
C PHE A 252 7.90 -13.36 -4.88
N LYS A 253 7.61 -13.70 -6.12
CA LYS A 253 8.61 -13.96 -7.16
C LYS A 253 8.32 -13.19 -8.43
N SER A 254 9.38 -12.93 -9.17
CA SER A 254 9.31 -12.30 -10.49
C SER A 254 8.43 -13.11 -11.43
N GLY A 255 7.62 -12.40 -12.17
CA GLY A 255 6.84 -12.95 -13.23
C GLY A 255 5.63 -13.79 -12.83
N GLU A 256 5.18 -13.70 -11.62
CA GLU A 256 3.96 -14.33 -11.14
C GLU A 256 2.71 -13.49 -11.46
N VAL A 257 1.54 -13.96 -11.00
CA VAL A 257 0.26 -13.26 -11.19
C VAL A 257 -0.29 -12.86 -9.84
N THR A 258 -0.57 -11.57 -9.68
CA THR A 258 -1.13 -11.00 -8.44
C THR A 258 -2.51 -10.43 -8.71
N ALA A 259 -3.54 -10.95 -8.04
CA ALA A 259 -4.84 -10.29 -7.96
C ALA A 259 -4.81 -9.22 -6.87
N LEU A 260 -5.25 -8.02 -7.22
CA LEU A 260 -5.19 -6.85 -6.34
C LEU A 260 -6.58 -6.24 -6.12
N PRO A 261 -7.44 -6.84 -5.29
CA PRO A 261 -8.73 -6.25 -4.93
C PRO A 261 -8.60 -4.98 -4.08
N SER A 262 -7.55 -4.90 -3.25
CA SER A 262 -7.31 -3.72 -2.40
C SER A 262 -7.12 -2.45 -3.23
N PRO A 263 -7.80 -1.32 -2.89
CA PRO A 263 -7.73 -0.10 -3.68
C PRO A 263 -6.30 0.47 -3.78
N MET A 264 -5.86 0.80 -5.01
CA MET A 264 -4.52 1.33 -5.27
C MET A 264 -4.32 2.76 -4.76
N PHE A 265 -5.36 3.50 -4.43
CA PHE A 265 -5.22 4.81 -3.78
C PHE A 265 -4.91 4.72 -2.28
N HIS A 266 -4.99 3.54 -1.66
CA HIS A 266 -4.54 3.26 -0.29
C HIS A 266 -3.14 2.64 -0.26
N ALA A 267 -2.44 2.82 0.86
CA ALA A 267 -1.07 2.35 1.05
C ALA A 267 -0.88 0.85 0.73
N LEU A 268 -1.81 -0.01 1.16
CA LEU A 268 -1.77 -1.45 0.92
C LEU A 268 -1.79 -1.79 -0.57
N GLY A 269 -2.79 -1.29 -1.30
CA GLY A 269 -2.94 -1.55 -2.73
C GLY A 269 -1.79 -0.93 -3.53
N TYR A 270 -1.40 0.31 -3.21
CA TYR A 270 -0.29 1.00 -3.87
C TYR A 270 1.04 0.27 -3.73
N LEU A 271 1.38 -0.14 -2.50
CA LEU A 271 2.62 -0.89 -2.23
C LEU A 271 2.66 -2.18 -3.04
N HIS A 272 1.57 -2.96 -3.04
CA HIS A 272 1.57 -4.26 -3.71
C HIS A 272 1.48 -4.15 -5.24
N ALA A 273 0.81 -3.13 -5.77
CA ALA A 273 0.92 -2.79 -7.20
C ALA A 273 2.38 -2.48 -7.58
N THR A 274 3.08 -1.70 -6.73
CA THR A 274 4.50 -1.36 -6.94
C THR A 274 5.39 -2.59 -6.83
N ILE A 275 5.20 -3.47 -5.84
CA ILE A 275 5.95 -4.74 -5.69
C ILE A 275 5.73 -5.63 -6.92
N ALA A 276 4.48 -5.88 -7.31
CA ALA A 276 4.15 -6.73 -8.45
C ALA A 276 4.77 -6.20 -9.74
N MET A 277 4.63 -4.91 -10.00
CA MET A 277 5.20 -4.29 -11.20
C MET A 277 6.73 -4.24 -11.16
N THR A 278 7.38 -4.07 -10.00
CA THR A 278 8.85 -4.16 -9.87
C THR A 278 9.35 -5.57 -10.15
N LEU A 279 8.58 -6.59 -9.75
CA LEU A 279 8.86 -8.00 -10.02
C LEU A 279 8.51 -8.43 -11.46
N GLY A 280 7.96 -7.54 -12.31
CA GLY A 280 7.49 -7.90 -13.64
C GLY A 280 6.35 -8.92 -13.62
N SER A 281 5.55 -8.91 -12.57
CA SER A 281 4.37 -9.75 -12.41
C SER A 281 3.18 -9.18 -13.16
N THR A 282 2.23 -10.05 -13.54
CA THR A 282 0.94 -9.65 -14.09
C THR A 282 0.01 -9.22 -12.95
N LEU A 283 -0.63 -8.05 -13.06
CA LEU A 283 -1.69 -7.62 -12.16
C LEU A 283 -3.06 -7.99 -12.75
N VAL A 284 -3.90 -8.64 -11.95
CA VAL A 284 -5.33 -8.85 -12.22
C VAL A 284 -6.10 -7.82 -11.39
N LEU A 285 -6.82 -6.94 -12.07
CA LEU A 285 -7.47 -5.77 -11.50
C LEU A 285 -8.95 -5.78 -11.84
N HIS A 286 -9.79 -5.43 -10.87
CA HIS A 286 -11.20 -5.17 -11.05
C HIS A 286 -11.58 -3.84 -10.44
N ARG A 287 -12.42 -3.09 -11.11
CA ARG A 287 -12.92 -1.79 -10.61
C ARG A 287 -13.67 -1.95 -9.30
N ARG A 288 -14.45 -3.02 -9.16
CA ARG A 288 -15.23 -3.33 -7.97
C ARG A 288 -14.88 -4.72 -7.45
N PHE A 289 -14.71 -4.81 -6.16
CA PHE A 289 -14.47 -6.08 -5.49
C PHE A 289 -15.72 -6.97 -5.55
N LYS A 290 -15.57 -8.14 -6.17
CA LYS A 290 -16.57 -9.21 -6.20
C LYS A 290 -15.89 -10.50 -5.71
N PRO A 291 -16.24 -11.02 -4.53
CA PRO A 291 -15.55 -12.15 -3.92
C PRO A 291 -15.43 -13.38 -4.83
N ALA A 292 -16.53 -13.79 -5.47
CA ALA A 292 -16.55 -14.94 -6.36
C ALA A 292 -15.61 -14.76 -7.57
N THR A 293 -15.61 -13.56 -8.19
CA THR A 293 -14.73 -13.26 -9.33
C THR A 293 -13.26 -13.38 -8.96
N VAL A 294 -12.84 -12.89 -7.78
CA VAL A 294 -11.45 -13.02 -7.33
C VAL A 294 -11.06 -14.48 -7.14
N LEU A 295 -11.95 -15.32 -6.63
CA LEU A 295 -11.71 -16.75 -6.48
C LEU A 295 -11.62 -17.46 -7.84
N GLU A 296 -12.49 -17.12 -8.79
CA GLU A 296 -12.46 -17.63 -10.16
C GLU A 296 -11.19 -17.23 -10.91
N ASP A 297 -10.69 -16.01 -10.70
CA ASP A 297 -9.43 -15.53 -11.27
C ASP A 297 -8.24 -16.39 -10.86
N VAL A 298 -8.25 -16.98 -9.66
CA VAL A 298 -7.18 -17.88 -9.22
C VAL A 298 -7.06 -19.06 -10.17
N ALA A 299 -8.17 -19.71 -10.49
CA ALA A 299 -8.17 -20.84 -11.42
C ALA A 299 -7.89 -20.37 -12.86
N LYS A 300 -8.54 -19.29 -13.30
CA LYS A 300 -8.49 -18.79 -14.67
C LYS A 300 -7.12 -18.23 -15.07
N HIS A 301 -6.54 -17.42 -14.21
CA HIS A 301 -5.29 -16.69 -14.49
C HIS A 301 -4.09 -17.27 -13.75
N LYS A 302 -4.26 -18.39 -13.01
CA LYS A 302 -3.22 -19.02 -12.18
C LYS A 302 -2.60 -18.01 -11.21
N VAL A 303 -3.47 -17.26 -10.53
CA VAL A 303 -3.08 -16.27 -9.54
C VAL A 303 -2.29 -16.94 -8.41
N THR A 304 -1.14 -16.38 -8.09
CA THR A 304 -0.25 -16.89 -7.04
C THR A 304 -0.35 -16.08 -5.77
N ALA A 305 -0.82 -14.83 -5.87
CA ALA A 305 -0.95 -13.92 -4.73
C ALA A 305 -2.25 -13.10 -4.83
N ILE A 306 -2.92 -12.94 -3.70
CA ILE A 306 -4.08 -12.04 -3.52
C ILE A 306 -3.75 -11.06 -2.41
N VAL A 307 -4.13 -9.77 -2.59
CA VAL A 307 -3.89 -8.71 -1.59
C VAL A 307 -5.23 -8.11 -1.16
N VAL A 308 -5.58 -8.27 0.11
CA VAL A 308 -6.91 -7.93 0.64
C VAL A 308 -6.83 -7.28 2.01
N VAL A 309 -7.92 -6.63 2.41
CA VAL A 309 -8.19 -6.28 3.83
C VAL A 309 -9.03 -7.39 4.48
N PRO A 310 -9.06 -7.49 5.83
CA PRO A 310 -9.78 -8.58 6.53
C PRO A 310 -11.22 -8.77 6.11
N VAL A 311 -12.00 -7.70 5.95
CA VAL A 311 -13.40 -7.80 5.49
C VAL A 311 -13.53 -8.37 4.07
N MET A 312 -12.58 -8.09 3.18
CA MET A 312 -12.56 -8.71 1.85
C MET A 312 -12.24 -10.21 1.95
N LEU A 313 -11.29 -10.59 2.81
CA LEU A 313 -10.97 -12.00 3.05
C LEU A 313 -12.18 -12.75 3.61
N SER A 314 -12.86 -12.19 4.62
CA SER A 314 -14.09 -12.80 5.18
C SER A 314 -15.13 -13.06 4.09
N ARG A 315 -15.46 -12.03 3.29
CA ARG A 315 -16.42 -12.16 2.18
C ARG A 315 -15.98 -13.16 1.11
N MET A 316 -14.67 -13.28 0.85
CA MET A 316 -14.15 -14.32 -0.05
C MET A 316 -14.34 -15.71 0.52
N LEU A 317 -14.14 -15.90 1.82
CA LEU A 317 -14.37 -17.19 2.47
C LEU A 317 -15.84 -17.56 2.47
N ASP A 318 -16.74 -16.60 2.73
CA ASP A 318 -18.18 -16.82 2.63
C ASP A 318 -18.58 -17.29 1.22
N ALA A 319 -18.08 -16.58 0.19
CA ALA A 319 -18.32 -16.96 -1.19
C ALA A 319 -17.72 -18.34 -1.52
N TYR A 320 -16.47 -18.59 -1.07
CA TYR A 320 -15.82 -19.88 -1.28
C TYR A 320 -16.59 -21.04 -0.65
N GLU A 321 -17.03 -20.89 0.60
CA GLU A 321 -17.79 -21.91 1.31
C GLU A 321 -19.15 -22.18 0.67
N ALA A 322 -19.80 -21.14 0.12
CA ALA A 322 -21.10 -21.24 -0.55
C ALA A 322 -21.04 -21.83 -1.98
N MET A 323 -19.86 -21.93 -2.61
CA MET A 323 -19.74 -22.49 -3.95
C MET A 323 -19.98 -24.01 -3.94
N ASP A 324 -20.86 -24.53 -4.80
CA ASP A 324 -21.05 -25.96 -5.02
C ASP A 324 -19.80 -26.63 -5.60
N THR A 325 -19.14 -25.95 -6.54
CA THR A 325 -17.89 -26.40 -7.15
C THR A 325 -16.79 -25.40 -6.83
N LYS A 326 -15.78 -25.85 -6.07
CA LYS A 326 -14.64 -25.00 -5.70
C LYS A 326 -13.71 -24.79 -6.90
N PRO A 327 -13.24 -23.55 -7.15
CA PRO A 327 -12.22 -23.30 -8.17
C PRO A 327 -10.87 -23.95 -7.78
N ASP A 328 -10.03 -24.22 -8.78
CA ASP A 328 -8.67 -24.71 -8.56
C ASP A 328 -7.81 -23.62 -7.91
N MET A 329 -7.52 -23.80 -6.62
CA MET A 329 -6.71 -22.89 -5.81
C MET A 329 -5.23 -23.30 -5.74
N SER A 330 -4.80 -24.31 -6.49
CA SER A 330 -3.45 -24.91 -6.38
C SER A 330 -2.30 -23.96 -6.71
N SER A 331 -2.56 -22.93 -7.50
CA SER A 331 -1.58 -21.88 -7.81
C SER A 331 -1.39 -20.86 -6.69
N LEU A 332 -2.37 -20.71 -5.78
CA LEU A 332 -2.37 -19.69 -4.73
C LEU A 332 -1.34 -20.04 -3.64
N ARG A 333 -0.41 -19.13 -3.39
CA ARG A 333 0.66 -19.30 -2.40
C ARG A 333 0.66 -18.21 -1.35
N ILE A 334 0.05 -17.07 -1.66
CA ILE A 334 0.08 -15.86 -0.83
C ILE A 334 -1.33 -15.25 -0.80
N VAL A 335 -1.89 -15.12 0.39
CA VAL A 335 -2.99 -14.19 0.68
C VAL A 335 -2.43 -13.16 1.64
N PHE A 336 -2.15 -11.99 1.13
CA PHE A 336 -1.57 -10.90 1.92
C PHE A 336 -2.66 -10.03 2.49
N VAL A 337 -2.69 -9.92 3.81
CA VAL A 337 -3.75 -9.23 4.56
C VAL A 337 -3.16 -8.07 5.36
N SER A 338 -3.80 -6.92 5.36
CA SER A 338 -3.46 -5.76 6.19
C SER A 338 -4.60 -4.73 6.16
N GLY A 339 -4.46 -3.64 6.89
CA GLY A 339 -5.38 -2.49 6.88
C GLY A 339 -6.32 -2.41 8.08
N SER A 340 -6.59 -3.52 8.74
CA SER A 340 -7.25 -3.61 10.05
C SER A 340 -6.80 -4.89 10.75
N GLN A 341 -7.26 -5.12 11.96
CA GLN A 341 -6.96 -6.35 12.70
C GLN A 341 -7.54 -7.56 11.97
N LEU A 342 -6.70 -8.61 11.80
CA LEU A 342 -7.12 -9.84 11.13
C LEU A 342 -8.01 -10.69 12.05
N GLY A 343 -7.70 -10.73 13.35
CA GLY A 343 -8.35 -11.58 14.34
C GLY A 343 -7.96 -13.06 14.23
N ALA A 344 -8.03 -13.77 15.34
CA ALA A 344 -7.62 -15.17 15.41
C ALA A 344 -8.61 -16.09 14.69
N GLU A 345 -9.89 -15.78 14.76
CA GLU A 345 -10.96 -16.57 14.14
C GLU A 345 -10.85 -16.53 12.61
N LEU A 346 -10.76 -15.35 12.02
CA LEU A 346 -10.64 -15.19 10.57
C LEU A 346 -9.33 -15.79 10.03
N ALA A 347 -8.21 -15.64 10.77
CA ALA A 347 -6.94 -16.26 10.41
C ALA A 347 -7.06 -17.80 10.39
N THR A 348 -7.68 -18.39 11.40
CA THR A 348 -7.91 -19.84 11.51
C THR A 348 -8.83 -20.36 10.41
N ARG A 349 -9.94 -19.67 10.16
CA ARG A 349 -10.90 -19.97 9.08
C ARG A 349 -10.24 -19.91 7.71
N ALA A 350 -9.43 -18.88 7.47
CA ALA A 350 -8.72 -18.71 6.20
C ALA A 350 -7.69 -19.83 5.97
N MET A 351 -6.89 -20.17 6.98
CA MET A 351 -5.91 -21.26 6.87
C MET A 351 -6.58 -22.65 6.68
N ARG A 352 -7.75 -22.86 7.28
CA ARG A 352 -8.52 -24.10 7.10
C ARG A 352 -9.02 -24.25 5.66
N ASN A 353 -9.51 -23.16 5.03
CA ASN A 353 -10.11 -23.18 3.71
C ASN A 353 -9.08 -23.07 2.57
N LEU A 354 -8.08 -22.22 2.73
CA LEU A 354 -7.12 -21.87 1.67
C LEU A 354 -5.73 -22.50 1.89
N GLY A 355 -5.49 -23.12 3.04
CA GLY A 355 -4.18 -23.68 3.40
C GLY A 355 -3.23 -22.65 4.00
N PRO A 356 -1.94 -23.01 4.20
CA PRO A 356 -0.93 -22.19 4.88
C PRO A 356 -0.39 -21.07 3.96
N VAL A 357 -1.26 -20.19 3.48
CA VAL A 357 -0.95 -19.15 2.49
C VAL A 357 -1.17 -17.72 3.04
N ILE A 358 -1.58 -17.57 4.31
CA ILE A 358 -1.92 -16.28 4.91
C ILE A 358 -0.69 -15.57 5.44
N TYR A 359 -0.52 -14.31 5.04
CA TYR A 359 0.51 -13.38 5.51
C TYR A 359 -0.18 -12.12 6.01
N ASN A 360 0.01 -11.78 7.30
CA ASN A 360 -0.65 -10.63 7.92
C ASN A 360 0.37 -9.56 8.29
N LEU A 361 0.24 -8.37 7.67
CA LEU A 361 1.09 -7.21 7.94
C LEU A 361 0.44 -6.32 9.00
N TYR A 362 1.18 -6.01 10.05
CA TYR A 362 0.89 -4.90 10.96
C TYR A 362 1.67 -3.66 10.58
N GLY A 363 0.97 -2.56 10.49
CA GLY A 363 1.51 -1.23 10.19
C GLY A 363 0.41 -0.23 9.89
N SER A 364 0.78 1.03 9.73
CA SER A 364 -0.12 2.11 9.34
C SER A 364 0.56 3.06 8.36
N THR A 365 -0.20 4.05 7.87
CA THR A 365 0.38 5.08 6.99
C THR A 365 1.46 5.88 7.71
N GLU A 366 1.41 6.03 9.03
CA GLU A 366 2.36 6.81 9.84
C GLU A 366 3.60 6.00 10.24
N ILE A 367 3.41 4.79 10.75
CA ILE A 367 4.51 3.94 11.21
C ILE A 367 5.07 3.01 10.13
N ALA A 368 4.53 3.07 8.90
CA ALA A 368 4.81 2.14 7.82
C ALA A 368 4.55 0.67 8.21
N PHE A 369 5.38 -0.25 7.75
CA PHE A 369 5.28 -1.67 8.08
C PHE A 369 6.17 -2.01 9.27
N VAL A 370 5.62 -2.77 10.20
CA VAL A 370 6.26 -3.10 11.49
C VAL A 370 6.62 -4.58 11.56
N SER A 371 5.64 -5.44 11.37
CA SER A 371 5.80 -6.90 11.45
C SER A 371 4.96 -7.61 10.41
N ILE A 372 5.32 -8.85 10.08
CA ILE A 372 4.53 -9.71 9.20
C ILE A 372 4.45 -11.10 9.81
N ALA A 373 3.23 -11.52 10.18
CA ALA A 373 2.94 -12.90 10.54
C ALA A 373 2.90 -13.75 9.28
N ARG A 374 3.64 -14.84 9.30
CA ARG A 374 3.72 -15.85 8.22
C ARG A 374 2.82 -17.04 8.57
N PRO A 375 2.50 -17.94 7.63
CA PRO A 375 1.66 -19.10 7.91
C PRO A 375 2.13 -19.93 9.11
N GLN A 376 3.45 -20.08 9.30
CA GLN A 376 4.00 -20.82 10.45
C GLN A 376 3.80 -20.08 11.79
N ASP A 377 3.81 -18.76 11.78
CA ASP A 377 3.59 -17.94 12.97
C ASP A 377 2.11 -17.99 13.37
N LEU A 378 1.20 -17.82 12.39
CA LEU A 378 -0.25 -17.95 12.58
C LEU A 378 -0.69 -19.37 12.98
N LYS A 379 0.04 -20.40 12.56
CA LYS A 379 -0.22 -21.77 12.99
C LYS A 379 0.11 -21.98 14.46
N LYS A 380 1.13 -21.29 14.99
CA LYS A 380 1.47 -21.31 16.41
C LYS A 380 0.44 -20.55 17.25
N ASN A 381 0.16 -19.33 16.84
CA ASN A 381 -0.86 -18.48 17.44
C ASN A 381 -1.51 -17.57 16.38
N PRO A 382 -2.79 -17.78 16.05
CA PRO A 382 -3.46 -17.04 14.99
C PRO A 382 -3.71 -15.55 15.29
N ALA A 383 -3.57 -15.12 16.57
CA ALA A 383 -3.73 -13.72 16.99
C ALA A 383 -2.45 -12.88 16.77
N THR A 384 -1.30 -13.51 16.49
CA THR A 384 -0.04 -12.75 16.33
C THR A 384 -0.01 -11.91 15.06
N VAL A 385 0.66 -10.75 15.13
CA VAL A 385 1.04 -9.96 13.95
C VAL A 385 2.47 -10.28 13.49
N GLY A 386 3.12 -11.27 14.11
CA GLY A 386 4.37 -11.88 13.67
C GLY A 386 5.65 -11.20 14.17
N PRO A 387 6.79 -11.65 13.65
CA PRO A 387 8.10 -11.06 13.96
C PRO A 387 8.27 -9.72 13.29
N LEU A 388 9.11 -8.87 13.89
CA LEU A 388 9.46 -7.57 13.34
C LEU A 388 10.20 -7.71 12.00
N ILE A 389 9.92 -6.77 11.10
CA ILE A 389 10.70 -6.61 9.88
C ILE A 389 12.10 -6.10 10.26
N ARG A 390 13.13 -6.64 9.62
CA ARG A 390 14.52 -6.27 9.91
C ARG A 390 14.72 -4.76 9.82
N GLY A 391 15.38 -4.18 10.83
CA GLY A 391 15.62 -2.75 10.92
C GLY A 391 14.47 -1.93 11.51
N VAL A 392 13.34 -2.54 11.80
CA VAL A 392 12.28 -1.94 12.62
C VAL A 392 12.62 -2.16 14.10
N LYS A 393 12.44 -1.12 14.89
CA LYS A 393 12.57 -1.16 16.37
C LYS A 393 11.20 -0.90 16.98
N VAL A 394 10.84 -1.71 17.95
CA VAL A 394 9.59 -1.55 18.70
C VAL A 394 9.93 -1.58 20.19
N LYS A 395 9.35 -0.66 20.93
CA LYS A 395 9.29 -0.67 22.39
C LYS A 395 7.84 -0.67 22.83
N ILE A 396 7.57 -1.42 23.88
CA ILE A 396 6.27 -1.41 24.56
C ILE A 396 6.45 -0.59 25.84
N LEU A 397 5.74 0.54 25.93
CA LEU A 397 5.91 1.51 27.01
C LEU A 397 4.63 1.62 27.85
N ASP A 398 4.80 1.90 29.14
CA ASP A 398 3.69 2.27 30.02
C ASP A 398 3.24 3.73 29.82
N GLU A 399 2.31 4.19 30.62
CA GLU A 399 1.79 5.58 30.60
C GLU A 399 2.84 6.64 30.98
N HIS A 400 3.93 6.22 31.65
CA HIS A 400 5.05 7.08 32.06
C HIS A 400 6.20 7.04 31.05
N GLY A 401 6.07 6.32 29.94
CA GLY A 401 7.09 6.16 28.90
C GLY A 401 8.23 5.21 29.28
N GLN A 402 8.03 4.36 30.31
CA GLN A 402 8.99 3.34 30.70
C GLN A 402 8.70 2.02 30.00
N GLU A 403 9.76 1.31 29.61
CA GLU A 403 9.62 0.02 28.92
C GLU A 403 9.05 -1.03 29.90
N VAL A 404 7.94 -1.67 29.50
CA VAL A 404 7.31 -2.73 30.30
C VAL A 404 8.07 -4.04 30.19
N SER A 405 7.90 -4.94 31.15
CA SER A 405 8.47 -6.28 31.07
C SER A 405 7.77 -7.11 29.98
N GLN A 406 8.50 -8.07 29.42
CA GLN A 406 8.00 -9.00 28.39
C GLN A 406 6.67 -9.66 28.82
N GLY A 407 5.75 -9.80 27.88
CA GLY A 407 4.41 -10.33 28.13
C GLY A 407 3.42 -9.33 28.73
N LYS A 408 3.87 -8.13 29.11
CA LYS A 408 2.99 -7.07 29.62
C LYS A 408 2.49 -6.20 28.46
N VAL A 409 1.19 -5.92 28.46
CA VAL A 409 0.56 -4.99 27.52
C VAL A 409 0.98 -3.56 27.85
N GLY A 410 1.28 -2.79 26.81
CA GLY A 410 1.57 -1.37 26.87
C GLY A 410 1.46 -0.73 25.51
N ARG A 411 1.76 0.56 25.43
CA ARG A 411 1.68 1.37 24.21
C ARG A 411 2.82 1.02 23.26
N ILE A 412 2.50 0.79 21.98
CA ILE A 412 3.48 0.41 20.97
C ILE A 412 4.14 1.64 20.35
N PHE A 413 5.47 1.75 20.51
CA PHE A 413 6.29 2.78 19.88
C PHE A 413 7.23 2.17 18.84
N VAL A 414 7.29 2.79 17.65
CA VAL A 414 7.95 2.23 16.46
C VAL A 414 9.00 3.19 15.91
N GLY A 415 10.18 2.66 15.60
CA GLY A 415 11.22 3.32 14.81
C GLY A 415 11.57 2.48 13.59
N ASN A 416 11.67 3.11 12.42
CA ASN A 416 12.06 2.46 11.18
C ASN A 416 12.92 3.38 10.29
N PHE A 417 13.42 2.84 9.17
CA PHE A 417 14.23 3.60 8.20
C PHE A 417 13.40 4.42 7.20
N PHE A 418 12.07 4.41 7.36
CA PHE A 418 11.13 5.13 6.52
C PHE A 418 10.27 6.08 7.36
N PRO A 419 10.87 7.15 7.92
CA PRO A 419 10.21 7.99 8.91
C PRO A 419 9.04 8.77 8.31
N PHE A 420 8.02 8.96 9.13
CA PHE A 420 6.93 9.88 8.89
C PHE A 420 7.35 11.29 9.33
N GLU A 421 7.19 12.28 8.46
CA GLU A 421 7.58 13.69 8.73
C GLU A 421 6.44 14.57 9.20
N GLY A 422 5.27 13.99 9.41
CA GLY A 422 4.06 14.70 9.79
C GLY A 422 3.01 14.75 8.68
N TYR A 423 1.88 15.33 9.02
CA TYR A 423 0.77 15.48 8.08
C TYR A 423 0.89 16.77 7.26
N THR A 424 0.46 16.71 6.00
CA THR A 424 0.24 17.92 5.21
C THR A 424 -0.84 18.75 5.89
N GLY A 425 -0.53 20.00 6.25
CA GLY A 425 -1.41 20.83 7.08
C GLY A 425 -1.09 20.82 8.58
N GLY A 426 -0.04 20.12 8.99
CA GLY A 426 0.50 20.14 10.36
C GLY A 426 -0.03 19.04 11.26
N GLY A 427 0.65 18.87 12.39
CA GLY A 427 0.41 17.80 13.37
C GLY A 427 1.29 16.58 13.13
N GLY A 428 1.36 15.71 14.12
CA GLY A 428 2.18 14.50 14.12
C GLY A 428 1.71 13.55 15.21
N LYS A 429 2.47 12.49 15.40
CA LYS A 429 2.31 11.51 16.48
C LYS A 429 3.32 11.80 17.60
N GLU A 430 3.01 11.34 18.80
CA GLU A 430 3.92 11.38 19.95
C GLU A 430 5.22 10.64 19.62
N ILE A 431 6.36 11.18 20.10
CA ILE A 431 7.69 10.60 19.91
C ILE A 431 8.38 10.51 21.26
N ILE A 432 8.78 9.30 21.66
CA ILE A 432 9.59 9.01 22.85
C ILE A 432 10.88 8.33 22.40
N GLU A 433 12.03 8.82 22.81
CA GLU A 433 13.36 8.29 22.48
C GLU A 433 13.60 8.08 20.97
N GLY A 434 12.95 8.90 20.12
CA GLY A 434 13.03 8.78 18.67
C GLY A 434 12.13 7.69 18.06
N LEU A 435 11.31 7.04 18.87
CA LEU A 435 10.28 6.11 18.44
C LEU A 435 8.92 6.81 18.43
N MET A 436 8.12 6.56 17.41
CA MET A 436 6.81 7.16 17.19
C MET A 436 5.71 6.26 17.77
N SER A 437 4.74 6.84 18.47
CA SER A 437 3.54 6.13 18.90
C SER A 437 2.75 5.62 17.70
N SER A 438 2.41 4.32 17.69
CA SER A 438 1.48 3.77 16.70
C SER A 438 0.04 4.23 16.97
N GLY A 439 -0.30 4.49 18.22
CA GLY A 439 -1.66 4.66 18.73
C GLY A 439 -2.32 3.31 19.06
N ASP A 440 -1.53 2.23 19.07
CA ASP A 440 -1.98 0.90 19.43
C ASP A 440 -1.31 0.44 20.72
N VAL A 441 -1.91 -0.54 21.38
CA VAL A 441 -1.36 -1.23 22.55
C VAL A 441 -1.14 -2.71 22.23
N GLY A 442 -0.15 -3.32 22.88
CA GLY A 442 0.20 -4.71 22.61
C GLY A 442 1.37 -5.20 23.45
N PHE A 443 1.88 -6.36 23.13
CA PHE A 443 2.98 -7.00 23.85
C PHE A 443 3.79 -7.95 22.96
N PHE A 444 4.96 -8.37 23.43
CA PHE A 444 5.72 -9.46 22.84
C PHE A 444 5.58 -10.73 23.68
N ASP A 445 5.40 -11.88 23.01
CA ASP A 445 5.47 -13.19 23.67
C ASP A 445 6.93 -13.64 23.90
N ASP A 446 7.08 -14.82 24.49
CA ASP A 446 8.40 -15.42 24.79
C ASP A 446 9.19 -15.79 23.54
N ASP A 447 8.53 -16.01 22.40
CA ASP A 447 9.13 -16.26 21.08
C ASP A 447 9.51 -14.96 20.35
N GLY A 448 9.22 -13.78 20.92
CA GLY A 448 9.47 -12.47 20.33
C GLY A 448 8.50 -12.11 19.22
N LEU A 449 7.33 -12.74 19.16
CA LEU A 449 6.25 -12.37 18.26
C LEU A 449 5.45 -11.21 18.85
N LEU A 450 5.06 -10.26 18.02
CA LEU A 450 4.25 -9.10 18.42
C LEU A 450 2.75 -9.44 18.37
N TYR A 451 2.03 -8.95 19.36
CA TYR A 451 0.57 -8.99 19.45
C TYR A 451 0.04 -7.56 19.60
N VAL A 452 -1.05 -7.27 18.91
CA VAL A 452 -1.78 -5.99 19.03
C VAL A 452 -3.11 -6.29 19.70
N SER A 453 -3.31 -5.73 20.90
CA SER A 453 -4.53 -5.92 21.69
C SER A 453 -5.65 -4.96 21.29
N GLY A 454 -5.31 -3.76 20.79
CA GLY A 454 -6.29 -2.78 20.35
C GLY A 454 -5.70 -1.38 20.19
N ARG A 455 -6.60 -0.40 20.13
CA ARG A 455 -6.24 1.03 20.06
C ARG A 455 -6.10 1.61 21.46
N ASP A 456 -5.10 2.47 21.67
CA ASP A 456 -4.86 3.18 22.92
C ASP A 456 -6.03 4.12 23.27
N ASP A 457 -6.60 4.78 22.24
CA ASP A 457 -7.70 5.74 22.37
C ASP A 457 -9.12 5.11 22.42
N GLU A 458 -9.23 3.80 22.16
CA GLU A 458 -10.49 3.04 22.20
C GLU A 458 -10.60 2.13 23.42
N MET A 459 -9.53 2.02 24.23
CA MET A 459 -9.50 1.17 25.43
C MET A 459 -10.57 1.60 26.45
N ILE A 460 -11.37 0.64 26.88
CA ILE A 460 -12.43 0.84 27.89
C ILE A 460 -11.87 0.44 29.25
N VAL A 461 -11.92 1.35 30.23
CA VAL A 461 -11.57 1.02 31.62
C VAL A 461 -12.84 0.66 32.39
N SER A 462 -12.96 -0.60 32.78
CA SER A 462 -14.12 -1.12 33.51
C SER A 462 -13.68 -1.80 34.82
N GLY A 463 -14.10 -1.27 35.95
CA GLY A 463 -13.76 -1.85 37.27
C GLY A 463 -12.26 -1.86 37.58
N GLY A 464 -11.46 -1.04 36.91
CA GLY A 464 -10.00 -1.00 37.05
C GLY A 464 -9.25 -1.96 36.10
N GLU A 465 -10.00 -2.68 35.26
CA GLU A 465 -9.45 -3.55 34.20
C GLU A 465 -9.54 -2.86 32.83
N ASN A 466 -8.53 -3.10 32.02
CA ASN A 466 -8.48 -2.61 30.64
C ASN A 466 -9.17 -3.61 29.71
N VAL A 467 -10.27 -3.21 29.10
CA VAL A 467 -11.02 -4.00 28.10
C VAL A 467 -10.77 -3.40 26.72
N PHE A 468 -10.30 -4.21 25.81
CA PHE A 468 -10.07 -3.78 24.41
C PHE A 468 -11.28 -4.18 23.58
N PRO A 469 -11.98 -3.22 22.93
CA PRO A 469 -13.14 -3.50 22.07
C PRO A 469 -12.89 -4.61 21.08
N ALA A 470 -11.72 -4.60 20.41
CA ALA A 470 -11.35 -5.58 19.42
C ALA A 470 -11.32 -7.04 19.94
N GLU A 471 -10.95 -7.28 21.20
CA GLU A 471 -10.98 -8.63 21.80
C GLU A 471 -12.41 -9.12 21.98
N VAL A 472 -13.32 -8.23 22.37
CA VAL A 472 -14.74 -8.53 22.53
C VAL A 472 -15.39 -8.78 21.17
N GLU A 473 -15.08 -7.93 20.20
CA GLU A 473 -15.58 -8.02 18.82
C GLU A 473 -15.15 -9.33 18.14
N ASP A 474 -13.88 -9.72 18.28
CA ASP A 474 -13.34 -10.97 17.73
C ASP A 474 -14.04 -12.21 18.34
N LEU A 475 -14.23 -12.20 19.66
CA LEU A 475 -14.95 -13.28 20.36
C LEU A 475 -16.42 -13.39 19.95
N VAL A 476 -17.14 -12.27 19.87
CA VAL A 476 -18.57 -12.22 19.50
C VAL A 476 -18.75 -12.55 18.03
N SER A 477 -17.87 -12.09 17.16
CA SER A 477 -17.90 -12.39 15.71
C SER A 477 -17.63 -13.88 15.40
N GLY A 478 -17.06 -14.63 16.36
CA GLY A 478 -16.92 -16.09 16.24
C GLY A 478 -18.24 -16.85 16.38
N HIS A 479 -19.33 -16.20 16.80
CA HIS A 479 -20.65 -16.86 16.92
C HIS A 479 -21.30 -16.99 15.54
N PRO A 480 -21.85 -18.17 15.15
CA PRO A 480 -22.36 -18.42 13.80
C PRO A 480 -23.51 -17.51 13.37
N ASP A 481 -24.26 -16.94 14.32
CA ASP A 481 -25.39 -16.04 14.03
C ASP A 481 -24.99 -14.56 14.03
N VAL A 482 -23.69 -14.21 14.21
CA VAL A 482 -23.19 -12.85 14.22
C VAL A 482 -22.47 -12.55 12.93
N ILE A 483 -22.93 -11.53 12.20
CA ILE A 483 -22.30 -11.07 10.94
C ILE A 483 -21.18 -10.08 11.25
N GLU A 484 -21.41 -9.17 12.19
CA GLU A 484 -20.47 -8.12 12.59
C GLU A 484 -20.79 -7.69 14.03
N ALA A 485 -19.77 -7.39 14.80
CA ALA A 485 -19.90 -6.90 16.17
C ALA A 485 -19.08 -5.60 16.34
N THR A 486 -19.58 -4.67 17.14
CA THR A 486 -18.87 -3.48 17.57
C THR A 486 -19.08 -3.29 19.07
N ALA A 487 -17.97 -3.17 19.80
CA ALA A 487 -17.98 -2.89 21.23
C ALA A 487 -17.67 -1.40 21.48
N ILE A 488 -18.49 -0.76 22.30
CA ILE A 488 -18.31 0.64 22.69
C ILE A 488 -18.36 0.81 24.22
N GLY A 489 -17.50 1.67 24.74
CA GLY A 489 -17.57 2.11 26.12
C GLY A 489 -18.77 3.03 26.36
N VAL A 490 -19.56 2.74 27.39
CA VAL A 490 -20.60 3.64 27.87
C VAL A 490 -20.30 4.01 29.33
N GLU A 491 -20.50 5.28 29.68
CA GLU A 491 -20.38 5.69 31.08
C GLU A 491 -21.46 5.00 31.91
N ASP A 492 -21.02 4.22 32.91
CA ASP A 492 -21.91 3.68 33.96
C ASP A 492 -22.04 4.72 35.08
N LYS A 493 -23.28 4.99 35.51
CA LYS A 493 -23.61 6.02 36.50
C LYS A 493 -23.57 5.49 37.89
#